data_355ee98778f9d1e65171d32dfe91392d
#
_entry.id   355ee98778f9d1e65171d32dfe91392d
#
_cell.length_a   1.000
_cell.length_b   1.000
_cell.length_c   1.000
_cell.angle_alpha   90.00
_cell.angle_beta   90.00
_cell.angle_gamma   90.00
#
_symmetry.space_group_name_H-M   'P 1'
#
loop_
_entity.id
_entity.type
_entity.pdbx_description
1 polymer ?
#
loop_
_entity_poly.entity_id
_entity_poly.type
_entity_poly.pdbx_seq_one_letter_code
_entity_poly.pdbx_strand_id
1 'polypeptide(L)'
;MGATLNSPVPERTAPVLSVIVLCYRQDEYVGACLQSVVDQHLDVPFEIIVGDDNSPDNSLAVIESFRARYPDLIKVVAHDTNVGCAANFADTVAIAKGEFIANIDGDDVMLPGKLQRQLDFLKAHPECGLVVHRMRTVDQDTLEPVLYPLPKKKPATFDAAYLIRNGPYFFHSSEMYRARLRRRGPVDVGLKAVCDLAHLLQVVVGTQGCYLDEELGLYRVNRTGMTSMRIRNPERHRESMNDMIETCLIAANLGVESDAVNRGRARFYLTSAIFYLEHGREDSFEDCIEASRRSARIGMKQLVLYSMRRWPRVLCTVYTRAKQVAGRQRMNA
;
A
#
# COMPACT_ATOMS: atom_id res chain seq x y z
N MET A 1 51.32 -29.18 22.78
CA MET A 1 50.49 -29.34 21.55
C MET A 1 49.05 -29.19 21.97
N GLY A 2 48.51 -27.96 21.84
CA GLY A 2 47.13 -27.66 22.17
C GLY A 2 46.33 -27.61 20.86
N ALA A 3 45.42 -28.54 20.68
CA ALA A 3 44.48 -28.54 19.58
C ALA A 3 43.36 -27.54 19.93
N THR A 4 43.35 -26.43 19.26
CA THR A 4 42.22 -25.52 19.22
C THR A 4 41.08 -26.19 18.45
N LEU A 5 40.06 -26.67 19.17
CA LEU A 5 38.80 -27.10 18.62
C LEU A 5 38.08 -25.84 18.08
N ASN A 6 38.20 -25.59 16.78
CA ASN A 6 37.30 -24.72 16.06
C ASN A 6 35.91 -25.40 16.08
N SER A 7 35.06 -25.04 17.01
CA SER A 7 33.64 -25.34 16.92
C SER A 7 33.09 -24.65 15.65
N PRO A 8 32.42 -25.36 14.73
CA PRO A 8 31.83 -24.74 13.58
C PRO A 8 30.78 -23.73 14.08
N VAL A 9 30.89 -22.49 13.62
CA VAL A 9 29.84 -21.48 13.77
C VAL A 9 28.58 -22.13 13.22
N PRO A 10 27.46 -22.20 13.97
CA PRO A 10 26.24 -22.82 13.46
C PRO A 10 25.85 -22.16 12.13
N GLU A 11 25.68 -23.01 11.12
CA GLU A 11 25.28 -22.60 9.79
C GLU A 11 23.97 -21.82 9.96
N ARG A 12 23.97 -20.52 9.61
CA ARG A 12 22.79 -19.66 9.77
C ARG A 12 21.68 -20.23 8.89
N THR A 13 20.63 -20.73 9.50
CA THR A 13 19.44 -21.17 8.77
C THR A 13 18.92 -20.01 7.95
N ALA A 14 18.68 -20.26 6.65
CA ALA A 14 18.14 -19.23 5.76
C ALA A 14 16.81 -18.68 6.31
N PRO A 15 16.56 -17.36 6.21
CA PRO A 15 15.32 -16.79 6.70
C PRO A 15 14.12 -17.37 5.95
N VAL A 16 13.07 -17.70 6.69
CA VAL A 16 11.78 -18.14 6.14
C VAL A 16 10.90 -16.93 5.77
N LEU A 17 11.07 -15.84 6.50
CA LEU A 17 10.33 -14.60 6.30
C LEU A 17 11.29 -13.43 6.13
N SER A 18 11.04 -12.56 5.13
CA SER A 18 11.66 -11.23 4.99
C SER A 18 10.62 -10.16 5.29
N VAL A 19 10.93 -9.26 6.22
CA VAL A 19 10.12 -8.07 6.50
C VAL A 19 10.73 -6.89 5.76
N ILE A 20 9.94 -6.27 4.87
CA ILE A 20 10.35 -5.10 4.09
C ILE A 20 9.80 -3.85 4.78
N VAL A 21 10.69 -2.94 5.13
CA VAL A 21 10.36 -1.65 5.74
C VAL A 21 10.75 -0.55 4.75
N LEU A 22 9.79 0.28 4.34
CA LEU A 22 10.06 1.41 3.45
C LEU A 22 10.09 2.72 4.24
N CYS A 23 11.12 3.51 4.04
CA CYS A 23 11.33 4.75 4.75
C CYS A 23 11.67 5.91 3.81
N TYR A 24 11.02 7.04 4.02
CA TYR A 24 11.39 8.35 3.49
C TYR A 24 10.83 9.47 4.35
N ARG A 25 11.70 10.27 5.00
CA ARG A 25 11.32 11.39 5.88
C ARG A 25 10.42 10.97 7.04
N GLN A 26 10.88 9.99 7.82
CA GLN A 26 10.10 9.38 8.89
C GLN A 26 10.92 9.25 10.20
N ASP A 27 11.84 10.18 10.46
CA ASP A 27 12.73 10.12 11.63
C ASP A 27 11.99 10.07 12.98
N GLU A 28 10.80 10.68 13.06
CA GLU A 28 9.96 10.63 14.27
C GLU A 28 9.25 9.26 14.45
N TYR A 29 9.11 8.45 13.39
CA TYR A 29 8.26 7.25 13.40
C TYR A 29 9.04 5.95 13.19
N VAL A 30 10.09 5.96 12.35
CA VAL A 30 10.79 4.74 11.92
C VAL A 30 11.39 3.96 13.08
N GLY A 31 11.79 4.63 14.19
CA GLY A 31 12.25 3.97 15.40
C GLY A 31 11.16 3.10 16.05
N ALA A 32 9.94 3.62 16.17
CA ALA A 32 8.81 2.85 16.70
C ALA A 32 8.38 1.72 15.76
N CYS A 33 8.42 1.95 14.44
CA CYS A 33 8.19 0.93 13.44
C CYS A 33 9.18 -0.22 13.60
N LEU A 34 10.49 0.04 13.55
CA LEU A 34 11.54 -0.96 13.66
C LEU A 34 11.48 -1.72 14.99
N GLN A 35 11.22 -1.02 16.10
CA GLN A 35 11.05 -1.68 17.39
C GLN A 35 9.89 -2.66 17.37
N SER A 36 8.75 -2.29 16.77
CA SER A 36 7.58 -3.16 16.66
C SER A 36 7.81 -4.41 15.80
N VAL A 37 8.74 -4.34 14.83
CA VAL A 37 9.14 -5.49 14.02
C VAL A 37 10.14 -6.39 14.77
N VAL A 38 11.11 -5.79 15.45
CA VAL A 38 12.11 -6.51 16.25
C VAL A 38 11.45 -7.27 17.40
N ASP A 39 10.40 -6.72 18.00
CA ASP A 39 9.65 -7.33 19.11
C ASP A 39 8.69 -8.45 18.67
N GLN A 40 8.59 -8.75 17.36
CA GLN A 40 7.81 -9.89 16.90
C GLN A 40 8.46 -11.20 17.28
N HIS A 41 7.67 -12.13 17.82
CA HIS A 41 8.09 -13.47 18.15
C HIS A 41 7.65 -14.45 17.05
N LEU A 42 8.61 -15.12 16.42
CA LEU A 42 8.38 -16.14 15.40
C LEU A 42 9.07 -17.44 15.77
N ASP A 43 8.44 -18.55 15.39
CA ASP A 43 9.02 -19.92 15.50
C ASP A 43 9.98 -20.27 14.36
N VAL A 44 10.23 -19.33 13.46
CA VAL A 44 11.10 -19.46 12.28
C VAL A 44 12.09 -18.30 12.20
N PRO A 45 13.27 -18.49 11.58
CA PRO A 45 14.20 -17.40 11.32
C PRO A 45 13.61 -16.39 10.34
N PHE A 46 13.83 -15.09 10.62
CA PHE A 46 13.42 -14.01 9.76
C PHE A 46 14.52 -12.94 9.63
N GLU A 47 14.37 -12.06 8.64
CA GLU A 47 15.22 -10.90 8.41
C GLU A 47 14.37 -9.65 8.22
N ILE A 48 14.96 -8.51 8.50
CA ILE A 48 14.38 -7.18 8.28
C ILE A 48 15.23 -6.47 7.25
N ILE A 49 14.62 -5.95 6.20
CA ILE A 49 15.30 -5.19 5.15
C ILE A 49 14.65 -3.82 5.09
N VAL A 50 15.44 -2.78 5.37
CA VAL A 50 14.98 -1.40 5.41
C VAL A 50 15.48 -0.68 4.19
N GLY A 51 14.57 -0.12 3.38
CA GLY A 51 14.91 0.74 2.24
C GLY A 51 14.74 2.20 2.64
N ASP A 52 15.83 2.97 2.68
CA ASP A 52 15.81 4.41 2.86
C ASP A 52 16.00 5.12 1.51
N ASP A 53 15.01 5.90 1.10
CA ASP A 53 15.00 6.60 -0.19
C ASP A 53 15.72 7.95 -0.13
N ASN A 54 16.95 7.97 0.39
CA ASN A 54 17.74 9.18 0.62
C ASN A 54 16.98 10.22 1.44
N SER A 55 16.57 9.82 2.64
CA SER A 55 15.86 10.71 3.57
C SER A 55 16.71 11.92 3.95
N PRO A 56 16.19 13.16 3.82
CA PRO A 56 16.94 14.37 4.15
C PRO A 56 16.93 14.72 5.64
N ASP A 57 16.15 13.97 6.44
CA ASP A 57 16.04 14.07 7.90
C ASP A 57 16.94 13.04 8.60
N ASN A 58 16.70 12.76 9.90
CA ASN A 58 17.49 11.81 10.66
C ASN A 58 17.05 10.34 10.48
N SER A 59 16.17 10.02 9.54
CA SER A 59 15.63 8.66 9.33
C SER A 59 16.74 7.63 9.19
N LEU A 60 17.73 7.87 8.30
CA LEU A 60 18.84 6.94 8.08
C LEU A 60 19.67 6.73 9.34
N ALA A 61 19.95 7.79 10.13
CA ALA A 61 20.70 7.67 11.37
C ALA A 61 19.96 6.80 12.40
N VAL A 62 18.63 6.92 12.49
CA VAL A 62 17.80 6.05 13.34
C VAL A 62 17.88 4.61 12.86
N ILE A 63 17.71 4.35 11.56
CA ILE A 63 17.79 3.01 10.95
C ILE A 63 19.15 2.36 11.25
N GLU A 64 20.25 3.09 11.04
CA GLU A 64 21.59 2.61 11.30
C GLU A 64 21.85 2.27 12.77
N SER A 65 21.25 3.02 13.70
CA SER A 65 21.30 2.71 15.13
C SER A 65 20.64 1.38 15.46
N PHE A 66 19.55 1.03 14.78
CA PHE A 66 18.91 -0.29 14.90
C PHE A 66 19.75 -1.38 14.25
N ARG A 67 20.31 -1.14 13.06
CA ARG A 67 21.24 -2.08 12.42
C ARG A 67 22.44 -2.40 13.31
N ALA A 68 23.00 -1.39 13.97
CA ALA A 68 24.12 -1.59 14.88
C ALA A 68 23.76 -2.45 16.12
N ARG A 69 22.52 -2.35 16.62
CA ARG A 69 22.01 -3.17 17.74
C ARG A 69 21.62 -4.59 17.30
N TYR A 70 21.16 -4.76 16.06
CA TYR A 70 20.67 -6.02 15.52
C TYR A 70 21.33 -6.36 14.17
N PRO A 71 22.70 -6.47 14.12
CA PRO A 71 23.45 -6.58 12.86
C PRO A 71 23.14 -7.86 12.09
N ASP A 72 22.68 -8.88 12.80
CA ASP A 72 22.33 -10.15 12.22
C ASP A 72 20.90 -10.23 11.68
N LEU A 73 20.04 -9.33 12.12
CA LEU A 73 18.62 -9.30 11.78
C LEU A 73 18.31 -8.23 10.73
N ILE A 74 18.95 -7.04 10.79
CA ILE A 74 18.61 -5.87 10.00
C ILE A 74 19.63 -5.64 8.90
N LYS A 75 19.14 -5.50 7.66
CA LYS A 75 19.86 -5.03 6.47
C LYS A 75 19.30 -3.71 6.03
N VAL A 76 20.17 -2.85 5.49
CA VAL A 76 19.78 -1.52 5.00
C VAL A 76 20.13 -1.39 3.52
N VAL A 77 19.19 -0.91 2.74
CA VAL A 77 19.36 -0.43 1.36
C VAL A 77 19.18 1.08 1.43
N ALA A 78 20.29 1.81 1.47
CA ALA A 78 20.28 3.28 1.49
C ALA A 78 20.63 3.79 0.08
N HIS A 79 19.78 4.64 -0.48
CA HIS A 79 20.00 5.23 -1.79
C HIS A 79 20.81 6.54 -1.68
N ASP A 80 21.70 6.80 -2.65
CA ASP A 80 22.46 8.05 -2.73
C ASP A 80 21.63 9.24 -3.21
N THR A 81 20.49 8.95 -3.86
CA THR A 81 19.52 9.94 -4.36
C THR A 81 18.11 9.44 -4.12
N ASN A 82 17.12 10.33 -4.04
CA ASN A 82 15.72 9.91 -3.97
C ASN A 82 15.29 9.28 -5.30
N VAL A 83 15.06 7.97 -5.29
CA VAL A 83 14.68 7.17 -6.47
C VAL A 83 13.16 6.97 -6.58
N GLY A 84 12.41 7.32 -5.55
CA GLY A 84 10.96 7.17 -5.45
C GLY A 84 10.53 5.82 -4.87
N CYS A 85 9.29 5.79 -4.34
CA CYS A 85 8.79 4.65 -3.56
C CYS A 85 8.82 3.33 -4.35
N ALA A 86 8.55 3.33 -5.65
CA ALA A 86 8.53 2.14 -6.47
C ALA A 86 9.92 1.50 -6.62
N ALA A 87 10.93 2.32 -6.95
CA ALA A 87 12.31 1.85 -7.08
C ALA A 87 12.88 1.43 -5.72
N ASN A 88 12.67 2.24 -4.67
CA ASN A 88 13.07 1.89 -3.32
C ASN A 88 12.47 0.54 -2.87
N PHE A 89 11.15 0.30 -3.13
CA PHE A 89 10.54 -1.00 -2.87
C PHE A 89 11.18 -2.13 -3.68
N ALA A 90 11.36 -1.92 -4.99
CA ALA A 90 11.93 -2.93 -5.88
C ALA A 90 13.34 -3.35 -5.44
N ASP A 91 14.20 -2.39 -5.12
CA ASP A 91 15.58 -2.65 -4.70
C ASP A 91 15.64 -3.29 -3.31
N THR A 92 14.80 -2.84 -2.38
CA THR A 92 14.72 -3.39 -1.02
C THR A 92 14.25 -4.86 -1.05
N VAL A 93 13.21 -5.16 -1.82
CA VAL A 93 12.70 -6.53 -1.89
C VAL A 93 13.57 -7.45 -2.75
N ALA A 94 14.45 -6.90 -3.61
CA ALA A 94 15.35 -7.68 -4.46
C ALA A 94 16.36 -8.52 -3.66
N ILE A 95 16.76 -8.06 -2.48
CA ILE A 95 17.71 -8.75 -1.60
C ILE A 95 17.03 -9.67 -0.58
N ALA A 96 15.70 -9.73 -0.56
CA ALA A 96 14.94 -10.62 0.33
C ALA A 96 15.18 -12.09 -0.01
N LYS A 97 15.40 -12.90 1.05
CA LYS A 97 15.70 -14.33 0.95
C LYS A 97 14.59 -15.22 1.49
N GLY A 98 13.60 -14.65 2.19
CA GLY A 98 12.49 -15.39 2.78
C GLY A 98 11.58 -16.03 1.73
N GLU A 99 10.99 -17.17 2.09
CA GLU A 99 9.91 -17.80 1.34
C GLU A 99 8.64 -16.93 1.34
N PHE A 100 8.47 -16.18 2.43
CA PHE A 100 7.38 -15.21 2.61
C PHE A 100 7.97 -13.80 2.73
N ILE A 101 7.18 -12.81 2.31
CA ILE A 101 7.52 -11.39 2.43
C ILE A 101 6.36 -10.68 3.14
N ALA A 102 6.68 -9.90 4.16
CA ALA A 102 5.74 -9.00 4.83
C ALA A 102 6.17 -7.55 4.61
N ASN A 103 5.21 -6.68 4.32
CA ASN A 103 5.48 -5.26 4.11
C ASN A 103 5.05 -4.43 5.32
N ILE A 104 5.76 -3.32 5.56
CA ILE A 104 5.36 -2.26 6.48
C ILE A 104 5.98 -0.93 6.04
N ASP A 105 5.21 0.15 6.10
CA ASP A 105 5.71 1.51 5.93
C ASP A 105 6.35 2.00 7.23
N GLY A 106 7.44 2.77 7.15
CA GLY A 106 8.25 3.16 8.30
C GLY A 106 7.56 4.10 9.30
N ASP A 107 6.34 4.58 9.00
CA ASP A 107 5.48 5.33 9.92
C ASP A 107 4.38 4.48 10.60
N ASP A 108 4.27 3.18 10.24
CA ASP A 108 3.27 2.27 10.81
C ASP A 108 3.84 1.40 11.95
N VAL A 109 2.96 0.65 12.63
CA VAL A 109 3.35 -0.20 13.77
C VAL A 109 2.71 -1.58 13.64
N MET A 110 3.51 -2.63 13.81
CA MET A 110 3.02 -4.00 13.97
C MET A 110 2.54 -4.24 15.41
N LEU A 111 1.37 -4.82 15.58
CA LEU A 111 0.93 -5.30 16.88
C LEU A 111 1.53 -6.68 17.18
N PRO A 112 1.65 -7.08 18.46
CA PRO A 112 2.22 -8.37 18.85
C PRO A 112 1.53 -9.55 18.15
N GLY A 113 2.34 -10.49 17.65
CA GLY A 113 1.85 -11.71 17.01
C GLY A 113 1.42 -11.57 15.55
N LYS A 114 1.50 -10.37 14.94
CA LYS A 114 1.12 -10.16 13.52
C LYS A 114 1.83 -11.14 12.60
N LEU A 115 3.15 -11.19 12.66
CA LEU A 115 3.92 -11.97 11.69
C LEU A 115 3.68 -13.48 11.84
N GLN A 116 3.64 -14.01 13.06
CA GLN A 116 3.36 -15.42 13.30
C GLN A 116 1.94 -15.78 12.81
N ARG A 117 0.95 -14.96 13.16
CA ARG A 117 -0.45 -15.19 12.78
C ARG A 117 -0.65 -15.25 11.25
N GLN A 118 -0.02 -14.32 10.52
CA GLN A 118 -0.08 -14.31 9.05
C GLN A 118 0.69 -15.48 8.43
N LEU A 119 1.84 -15.83 8.98
CA LEU A 119 2.66 -16.96 8.52
C LEU A 119 1.91 -18.29 8.68
N ASP A 120 1.30 -18.52 9.85
CA ASP A 120 0.51 -19.72 10.13
C ASP A 120 -0.69 -19.82 9.19
N PHE A 121 -1.35 -18.68 8.95
CA PHE A 121 -2.46 -18.64 8.02
C PHE A 121 -2.02 -19.03 6.60
N LEU A 122 -0.96 -18.45 6.09
CA LEU A 122 -0.46 -18.80 4.75
C LEU A 122 -0.01 -20.26 4.69
N LYS A 123 0.65 -20.80 5.72
CA LYS A 123 1.05 -22.22 5.76
C LYS A 123 -0.16 -23.16 5.72
N ALA A 124 -1.24 -22.80 6.43
CA ALA A 124 -2.49 -23.59 6.47
C ALA A 124 -3.35 -23.47 5.20
N HIS A 125 -3.16 -22.37 4.41
CA HIS A 125 -3.98 -22.05 3.24
C HIS A 125 -3.11 -21.91 1.98
N PRO A 126 -2.71 -23.02 1.34
CA PRO A 126 -1.83 -22.99 0.15
C PRO A 126 -2.48 -22.31 -1.07
N GLU A 127 -3.81 -22.23 -1.13
CA GLU A 127 -4.58 -21.51 -2.15
C GLU A 127 -4.44 -19.98 -2.02
N CYS A 128 -4.12 -19.47 -0.82
CA CYS A 128 -3.88 -18.04 -0.58
C CYS A 128 -2.44 -17.67 -0.94
N GLY A 129 -2.29 -16.77 -1.90
CA GLY A 129 -1.01 -16.17 -2.27
C GLY A 129 -0.61 -14.99 -1.43
N LEU A 130 -1.60 -14.25 -0.95
CA LEU A 130 -1.49 -13.04 -0.14
C LEU A 130 -2.46 -13.11 1.04
N VAL A 131 -2.02 -12.74 2.22
CA VAL A 131 -2.89 -12.47 3.37
C VAL A 131 -2.72 -11.03 3.82
N VAL A 132 -3.84 -10.38 4.09
CA VAL A 132 -3.90 -9.03 4.64
C VAL A 132 -4.77 -9.03 5.89
N HIS A 133 -4.65 -8.00 6.73
CA HIS A 133 -5.41 -7.92 7.97
C HIS A 133 -6.01 -6.54 8.19
N ARG A 134 -6.89 -6.42 9.21
CA ARG A 134 -7.38 -5.12 9.65
C ARG A 134 -6.28 -4.35 10.38
N MET A 135 -6.15 -3.08 10.02
CA MET A 135 -5.34 -2.11 10.76
C MET A 135 -6.25 -1.09 11.45
N ARG A 136 -5.88 -0.68 12.67
CA ARG A 136 -6.48 0.47 13.33
C ARG A 136 -5.86 1.73 12.77
N THR A 137 -6.69 2.65 12.30
CA THR A 137 -6.23 3.96 11.85
C THR A 137 -6.12 4.92 13.02
N VAL A 138 -4.97 5.55 13.16
CA VAL A 138 -4.65 6.43 14.29
C VAL A 138 -4.09 7.76 13.80
N ASP A 139 -4.26 8.80 14.59
CA ASP A 139 -3.59 10.09 14.37
C ASP A 139 -2.07 9.91 14.50
N GLN A 140 -1.32 10.57 13.63
CA GLN A 140 0.14 10.40 13.54
C GLN A 140 0.87 10.69 14.84
N ASP A 141 0.40 11.66 15.62
CA ASP A 141 1.11 12.19 16.79
C ASP A 141 0.55 11.59 18.10
N THR A 142 -0.78 11.55 18.24
CA THR A 142 -1.45 11.17 19.48
C THR A 142 -1.75 9.67 19.59
N LEU A 143 -1.71 8.94 18.47
CA LEU A 143 -2.15 7.54 18.35
C LEU A 143 -3.63 7.32 18.69
N GLU A 144 -4.42 8.38 18.85
CA GLU A 144 -5.85 8.27 19.04
C GLU A 144 -6.52 7.75 17.76
N PRO A 145 -7.57 6.92 17.91
CA PRO A 145 -8.28 6.39 16.74
C PRO A 145 -8.88 7.50 15.87
N VAL A 146 -8.65 7.41 14.55
CA VAL A 146 -9.24 8.33 13.57
C VAL A 146 -10.05 7.56 12.55
N LEU A 147 -11.14 8.18 12.07
CA LEU A 147 -11.97 7.59 11.03
C LEU A 147 -11.28 7.69 9.66
N TYR A 148 -11.04 6.54 9.05
CA TYR A 148 -10.54 6.46 7.67
C TYR A 148 -11.61 5.82 6.75
N PRO A 149 -11.84 6.36 5.54
CA PRO A 149 -12.95 5.95 4.69
C PRO A 149 -12.69 4.61 3.96
N LEU A 150 -12.61 3.52 4.72
CA LEU A 150 -12.59 2.17 4.16
C LEU A 150 -14.01 1.61 3.99
N PRO A 151 -14.24 0.68 3.03
CA PRO A 151 -15.51 -0.01 2.89
C PRO A 151 -15.91 -0.74 4.19
N LYS A 152 -17.17 -0.58 4.60
CA LYS A 152 -17.70 -1.26 5.80
C LYS A 152 -17.77 -2.78 5.63
N LYS A 153 -18.13 -3.24 4.42
CA LYS A 153 -18.19 -4.67 4.09
C LYS A 153 -16.97 -5.06 3.29
N LYS A 154 -16.21 -6.02 3.81
CA LYS A 154 -14.96 -6.50 3.22
C LYS A 154 -15.13 -7.97 2.87
N PRO A 155 -14.80 -8.41 1.65
CA PRO A 155 -14.80 -9.82 1.33
C PRO A 155 -13.68 -10.54 2.08
N ALA A 156 -13.94 -11.79 2.50
CA ALA A 156 -12.91 -12.62 3.14
C ALA A 156 -11.81 -13.05 2.16
N THR A 157 -12.16 -13.15 0.87
CA THR A 157 -11.22 -13.47 -0.21
C THR A 157 -11.42 -12.52 -1.39
N PHE A 158 -10.37 -12.27 -2.15
CA PHE A 158 -10.39 -11.42 -3.33
C PHE A 158 -9.36 -11.90 -4.36
N ASP A 159 -9.55 -11.52 -5.60
CA ASP A 159 -8.66 -11.78 -6.72
C ASP A 159 -8.19 -10.47 -7.39
N ALA A 160 -7.39 -10.60 -8.44
CA ALA A 160 -6.90 -9.46 -9.21
C ALA A 160 -8.04 -8.67 -9.88
N ALA A 161 -9.10 -9.36 -10.35
CA ALA A 161 -10.26 -8.72 -10.95
C ALA A 161 -11.04 -7.88 -9.93
N TYR A 162 -11.18 -8.38 -8.69
CA TYR A 162 -11.77 -7.61 -7.60
C TYR A 162 -10.94 -6.37 -7.29
N LEU A 163 -9.61 -6.51 -7.14
CA LEU A 163 -8.73 -5.40 -6.79
C LEU A 163 -8.74 -4.28 -7.83
N ILE A 164 -8.64 -4.61 -9.11
CA ILE A 164 -8.66 -3.59 -10.16
C ILE A 164 -10.04 -2.92 -10.28
N ARG A 165 -11.12 -3.68 -10.14
CA ARG A 165 -12.50 -3.18 -10.21
C ARG A 165 -12.87 -2.27 -9.06
N ASN A 166 -12.49 -2.63 -7.82
CA ASN A 166 -12.98 -2.00 -6.59
C ASN A 166 -11.89 -1.18 -5.85
N GLY A 167 -10.60 -1.48 -6.08
CA GLY A 167 -9.47 -1.00 -5.30
C GLY A 167 -9.20 -1.84 -4.05
N PRO A 168 -8.01 -1.69 -3.45
CA PRO A 168 -7.71 -2.29 -2.17
C PRO A 168 -8.59 -1.68 -1.06
N TYR A 169 -8.91 -2.49 -0.06
CA TYR A 169 -9.67 -2.10 1.14
C TYR A 169 -8.86 -2.38 2.43
N PHE A 170 -7.59 -2.48 2.26
CA PHE A 170 -6.55 -2.72 3.27
C PHE A 170 -5.35 -1.82 2.98
N PHE A 171 -4.38 -1.80 3.88
CA PHE A 171 -3.18 -0.99 3.78
C PHE A 171 -1.97 -1.85 3.40
N HIS A 172 -0.97 -1.26 2.75
CA HIS A 172 0.28 -1.91 2.37
C HIS A 172 0.96 -2.59 3.57
N SER A 173 1.00 -1.92 4.71
CA SER A 173 1.56 -2.43 5.96
C SER A 173 0.83 -3.66 6.55
N SER A 174 -0.32 -4.07 5.96
CA SER A 174 -1.04 -5.28 6.37
C SER A 174 -0.67 -6.53 5.60
N GLU A 175 0.16 -6.43 4.57
CA GLU A 175 0.42 -7.49 3.60
C GLU A 175 1.46 -8.50 4.09
N MET A 176 1.17 -9.80 3.85
CA MET A 176 2.18 -10.86 3.79
C MET A 176 1.86 -11.79 2.62
N TYR A 177 2.85 -12.14 1.81
CA TYR A 177 2.65 -12.93 0.60
C TYR A 177 3.80 -13.93 0.36
N ARG A 178 3.55 -14.91 -0.51
CA ARG A 178 4.56 -15.89 -0.93
C ARG A 178 5.52 -15.26 -1.93
N ALA A 179 6.81 -15.22 -1.61
CA ALA A 179 7.85 -14.58 -2.43
C ALA A 179 7.89 -15.12 -3.87
N ARG A 180 7.59 -16.41 -4.07
CA ARG A 180 7.55 -17.05 -5.39
C ARG A 180 6.52 -16.49 -6.37
N LEU A 181 5.47 -15.83 -5.85
CA LEU A 181 4.41 -15.21 -6.66
C LEU A 181 4.83 -13.84 -7.21
N ARG A 182 5.84 -13.23 -6.59
CA ARG A 182 6.41 -12.00 -7.11
C ARG A 182 7.11 -12.30 -8.42
N ARG A 183 6.56 -11.82 -9.52
CA ARG A 183 7.20 -11.93 -10.83
C ARG A 183 8.45 -11.06 -10.86
N ARG A 184 9.57 -11.65 -11.28
CA ARG A 184 10.81 -10.89 -11.50
C ARG A 184 10.64 -10.04 -12.75
N GLY A 185 10.76 -8.75 -12.60
CA GLY A 185 10.64 -7.75 -13.68
C GLY A 185 10.14 -6.42 -13.12
N PRO A 186 10.39 -5.32 -13.80
CA PRO A 186 9.91 -4.04 -13.33
C PRO A 186 8.38 -4.04 -13.32
N VAL A 187 7.80 -3.91 -12.13
CA VAL A 187 6.36 -3.66 -11.94
C VAL A 187 5.97 -2.29 -12.50
N ASP A 188 6.98 -1.48 -12.85
CA ASP A 188 6.97 -0.07 -12.55
C ASP A 188 7.71 0.79 -13.55
N VAL A 189 7.88 0.33 -14.74
CA VAL A 189 8.48 1.18 -15.77
C VAL A 189 7.60 2.42 -15.92
N GLY A 190 7.84 3.41 -15.06
CA GLY A 190 7.21 4.69 -15.12
C GLY A 190 6.21 5.06 -14.00
N LEU A 191 5.89 4.18 -13.03
CA LEU A 191 5.06 4.54 -11.88
C LEU A 191 5.83 5.45 -10.92
N LYS A 192 5.25 6.61 -10.59
CA LYS A 192 5.95 7.66 -9.80
C LYS A 192 5.36 7.85 -8.40
N ALA A 193 4.06 7.72 -8.28
CA ALA A 193 3.34 8.10 -7.08
C ALA A 193 2.59 6.95 -6.41
N VAL A 194 2.25 5.88 -7.13
CA VAL A 194 1.46 4.74 -6.62
C VAL A 194 1.91 3.45 -7.28
N CYS A 195 2.60 2.61 -6.55
CA CYS A 195 3.06 1.29 -7.03
C CYS A 195 2.34 0.11 -6.37
N ASP A 196 1.71 0.31 -5.21
CA ASP A 196 1.15 -0.77 -4.36
C ASP A 196 0.16 -1.65 -5.12
N LEU A 197 -0.82 -1.05 -5.83
CA LEU A 197 -1.82 -1.82 -6.57
C LEU A 197 -1.20 -2.64 -7.71
N ALA A 198 -0.22 -2.09 -8.42
CA ALA A 198 0.46 -2.81 -9.49
C ALA A 198 1.25 -4.01 -8.95
N HIS A 199 1.91 -3.84 -7.80
CA HIS A 199 2.58 -4.92 -7.09
C HIS A 199 1.58 -6.00 -6.63
N LEU A 200 0.48 -5.59 -5.99
CA LEU A 200 -0.57 -6.51 -5.53
C LEU A 200 -1.15 -7.36 -6.67
N LEU A 201 -1.40 -6.77 -7.84
CA LEU A 201 -1.89 -7.49 -9.02
C LEU A 201 -0.93 -8.61 -9.43
N GLN A 202 0.39 -8.36 -9.41
CA GLN A 202 1.37 -9.39 -9.74
C GLN A 202 1.35 -10.57 -8.78
N VAL A 203 1.15 -10.29 -7.49
CA VAL A 203 1.10 -11.32 -6.44
C VAL A 203 -0.20 -12.11 -6.50
N VAL A 204 -1.33 -11.47 -6.84
CA VAL A 204 -2.67 -12.10 -6.75
C VAL A 204 -3.15 -12.72 -8.05
N VAL A 205 -2.53 -12.39 -9.20
CA VAL A 205 -2.87 -13.04 -10.48
C VAL A 205 -2.56 -14.53 -10.42
N GLY A 206 -3.58 -15.35 -10.70
CA GLY A 206 -3.48 -16.82 -10.68
C GLY A 206 -3.56 -17.44 -9.29
N THR A 207 -3.88 -16.65 -8.26
CA THR A 207 -4.14 -17.08 -6.88
C THR A 207 -5.23 -16.21 -6.25
N GLN A 208 -5.43 -16.28 -4.96
CA GLN A 208 -6.33 -15.37 -4.25
C GLN A 208 -5.63 -14.67 -3.09
N GLY A 209 -6.11 -13.47 -2.75
CA GLY A 209 -5.82 -12.79 -1.50
C GLY A 209 -6.87 -13.15 -0.44
N CYS A 210 -6.45 -13.20 0.81
CA CYS A 210 -7.30 -13.52 1.97
C CYS A 210 -7.25 -12.38 2.99
N TYR A 211 -8.39 -12.06 3.59
CA TYR A 211 -8.51 -10.99 4.59
C TYR A 211 -8.79 -11.57 5.98
N LEU A 212 -7.93 -11.24 6.93
CA LEU A 212 -8.14 -11.51 8.36
C LEU A 212 -8.82 -10.31 9.01
N ASP A 213 -10.01 -10.50 9.58
CA ASP A 213 -10.68 -9.44 10.36
C ASP A 213 -10.12 -9.40 11.79
N GLU A 214 -8.80 -9.44 11.90
CA GLU A 214 -8.04 -9.33 13.13
C GLU A 214 -7.22 -8.04 13.09
N GLU A 215 -7.20 -7.28 14.17
CA GLU A 215 -6.45 -6.04 14.26
C GLU A 215 -5.00 -6.35 14.67
N LEU A 216 -4.10 -6.32 13.69
CA LEU A 216 -2.71 -6.72 13.85
C LEU A 216 -1.70 -5.58 13.54
N GLY A 217 -2.18 -4.35 13.36
CA GLY A 217 -1.31 -3.20 13.11
C GLY A 217 -2.01 -1.86 13.29
N LEU A 218 -1.20 -0.81 13.44
CA LEU A 218 -1.64 0.59 13.48
C LEU A 218 -1.19 1.27 12.18
N TYR A 219 -2.13 1.93 11.51
CA TYR A 219 -1.89 2.78 10.35
C TYR A 219 -1.93 4.25 10.78
N ARG A 220 -0.81 4.96 10.66
CA ARG A 220 -0.74 6.39 10.98
C ARG A 220 -1.30 7.23 9.84
N VAL A 221 -2.32 8.02 10.14
CA VAL A 221 -2.86 8.99 9.18
C VAL A 221 -1.98 10.23 9.21
N ASN A 222 -0.98 10.24 8.36
CA ASN A 222 0.01 11.31 8.25
C ASN A 222 -0.57 12.48 7.43
N ARG A 223 -0.52 13.71 7.99
CA ARG A 223 -1.07 14.93 7.36
C ARG A 223 -0.21 15.45 6.20
N THR A 224 1.06 15.08 6.18
CA THR A 224 2.06 15.51 5.17
C THR A 224 2.51 14.36 4.26
N GLY A 225 2.04 13.15 4.51
CA GLY A 225 2.37 11.96 3.73
C GLY A 225 1.84 12.00 2.29
N MET A 226 2.35 11.10 1.45
CA MET A 226 1.99 11.02 0.02
C MET A 226 0.48 10.94 -0.23
N THR A 227 -0.25 10.17 0.57
CA THR A 227 -1.71 10.06 0.47
C THR A 227 -2.40 11.41 0.72
N SER A 228 -1.98 12.14 1.75
CA SER A 228 -2.52 13.46 2.07
C SER A 228 -2.19 14.50 1.00
N MET A 229 -0.99 14.46 0.42
CA MET A 229 -0.60 15.35 -0.67
C MET A 229 -1.41 15.09 -1.95
N ARG A 230 -1.68 13.84 -2.30
CA ARG A 230 -2.54 13.48 -3.46
C ARG A 230 -3.94 14.06 -3.36
N ILE A 231 -4.50 14.13 -2.15
CA ILE A 231 -5.86 14.63 -1.90
C ILE A 231 -5.93 16.16 -1.96
N ARG A 232 -4.81 16.86 -1.81
CA ARG A 232 -4.77 18.32 -1.70
C ARG A 232 -4.13 19.03 -2.89
N ASN A 233 -3.28 18.35 -3.65
CA ASN A 233 -2.52 18.94 -4.75
C ASN A 233 -2.96 18.36 -6.11
N PRO A 234 -3.53 19.18 -7.03
CA PRO A 234 -4.01 18.73 -8.33
C PRO A 234 -2.94 18.10 -9.23
N GLU A 235 -1.68 18.53 -9.15
CA GLU A 235 -0.60 17.97 -9.96
C GLU A 235 -0.20 16.58 -9.44
N ARG A 236 -0.04 16.42 -8.12
CA ARG A 236 0.20 15.11 -7.49
C ARG A 236 -0.96 14.16 -7.70
N HIS A 237 -2.20 14.68 -7.71
CA HIS A 237 -3.37 13.88 -8.04
C HIS A 237 -3.31 13.36 -9.49
N ARG A 238 -2.90 14.21 -10.44
CA ARG A 238 -2.74 13.82 -11.86
C ARG A 238 -1.68 12.73 -12.04
N GLU A 239 -0.53 12.85 -11.37
CA GLU A 239 0.52 11.81 -11.37
C GLU A 239 -0.07 10.49 -10.87
N SER A 240 -0.75 10.50 -9.73
CA SER A 240 -1.38 9.30 -9.16
C SER A 240 -2.46 8.71 -10.07
N MET A 241 -3.25 9.55 -10.75
CA MET A 241 -4.24 9.08 -11.72
C MET A 241 -3.56 8.37 -12.90
N ASN A 242 -2.47 8.93 -13.42
CA ASN A 242 -1.73 8.31 -14.51
C ASN A 242 -1.19 6.93 -14.10
N ASP A 243 -0.61 6.81 -12.91
CA ASP A 243 -0.13 5.53 -12.38
C ASP A 243 -1.26 4.51 -12.23
N MET A 244 -2.45 4.93 -11.80
CA MET A 244 -3.62 4.05 -11.72
C MET A 244 -4.12 3.60 -13.10
N ILE A 245 -4.03 4.46 -14.11
CA ILE A 245 -4.37 4.09 -15.49
C ILE A 245 -3.33 3.13 -16.06
N GLU A 246 -2.05 3.37 -15.81
CA GLU A 246 -0.97 2.45 -16.18
C GLU A 246 -1.13 1.09 -15.47
N THR A 247 -1.52 1.09 -14.21
CA THR A 247 -1.88 -0.14 -13.47
C THR A 247 -3.01 -0.92 -14.15
N CYS A 248 -3.96 -0.25 -14.82
CA CYS A 248 -4.98 -0.94 -15.63
C CYS A 248 -4.38 -1.63 -16.86
N LEU A 249 -3.35 -1.06 -17.48
CA LEU A 249 -2.63 -1.70 -18.59
C LEU A 249 -1.82 -2.89 -18.09
N ILE A 250 -1.15 -2.75 -16.96
CA ILE A 250 -0.45 -3.86 -16.29
C ILE A 250 -1.43 -5.00 -16.01
N ALA A 251 -2.61 -4.72 -15.46
CA ALA A 251 -3.64 -5.72 -15.19
C ALA A 251 -4.07 -6.47 -16.47
N ALA A 252 -4.29 -5.74 -17.58
CA ALA A 252 -4.63 -6.33 -18.86
C ALA A 252 -3.52 -7.26 -19.39
N ASN A 253 -2.27 -6.82 -19.30
CA ASN A 253 -1.10 -7.61 -19.72
C ASN A 253 -0.89 -8.86 -18.85
N LEU A 254 -1.32 -8.81 -17.59
CA LEU A 254 -1.34 -9.95 -16.67
C LEU A 254 -2.51 -10.92 -16.93
N GLY A 255 -3.39 -10.61 -17.88
CA GLY A 255 -4.53 -11.47 -18.25
C GLY A 255 -5.76 -11.28 -17.37
N VAL A 256 -5.88 -10.17 -16.63
CA VAL A 256 -7.11 -9.84 -15.89
C VAL A 256 -8.23 -9.56 -16.90
N GLU A 257 -9.44 -10.03 -16.61
CA GLU A 257 -10.61 -9.91 -17.50
C GLU A 257 -10.89 -8.46 -17.90
N SER A 258 -11.21 -8.24 -19.19
CA SER A 258 -11.37 -6.89 -19.75
C SER A 258 -12.49 -6.07 -19.09
N ASP A 259 -13.60 -6.70 -18.64
CA ASP A 259 -14.66 -6.01 -17.91
C ASP A 259 -14.14 -5.43 -16.58
N ALA A 260 -13.38 -6.20 -15.81
CA ALA A 260 -12.79 -5.72 -14.55
C ALA A 260 -11.82 -4.55 -14.79
N VAL A 261 -10.93 -4.67 -15.78
CA VAL A 261 -9.98 -3.62 -16.16
C VAL A 261 -10.71 -2.33 -16.57
N ASN A 262 -11.72 -2.44 -17.44
CA ASN A 262 -12.47 -1.28 -17.92
C ASN A 262 -13.29 -0.62 -16.79
N ARG A 263 -13.88 -1.38 -15.88
CA ARG A 263 -14.56 -0.86 -14.68
C ARG A 263 -13.59 -0.19 -13.72
N GLY A 264 -12.40 -0.77 -13.52
CA GLY A 264 -11.32 -0.17 -12.74
C GLY A 264 -10.90 1.18 -13.31
N ARG A 265 -10.63 1.24 -14.61
CA ARG A 265 -10.29 2.46 -15.34
C ARG A 265 -11.39 3.51 -15.20
N ALA A 266 -12.65 3.11 -15.40
CA ALA A 266 -13.79 4.00 -15.24
C ALA A 266 -13.89 4.57 -13.81
N ARG A 267 -13.61 3.74 -12.79
CA ARG A 267 -13.59 4.16 -11.38
C ARG A 267 -12.47 5.16 -11.09
N PHE A 268 -11.26 4.93 -11.59
CA PHE A 268 -10.15 5.86 -11.38
C PHE A 268 -10.44 7.22 -12.02
N TYR A 269 -10.92 7.26 -13.25
CA TYR A 269 -11.33 8.49 -13.89
C TYR A 269 -12.51 9.17 -13.17
N LEU A 270 -13.50 8.41 -12.67
CA LEU A 270 -14.59 8.97 -11.90
C LEU A 270 -14.12 9.63 -10.60
N THR A 271 -13.19 8.99 -9.89
CA THR A 271 -12.59 9.53 -8.66
C THR A 271 -11.85 10.83 -8.96
N SER A 272 -11.08 10.86 -10.04
CA SER A 272 -10.35 12.06 -10.47
C SER A 272 -11.28 13.17 -10.96
N ALA A 273 -12.37 12.84 -11.67
CA ALA A 273 -13.38 13.81 -12.04
C ALA A 273 -13.97 14.51 -10.81
N ILE A 274 -14.33 13.75 -9.77
CA ILE A 274 -14.85 14.31 -8.52
C ILE A 274 -13.82 15.19 -7.85
N PHE A 275 -12.56 14.75 -7.78
CA PHE A 275 -11.47 15.55 -7.24
C PHE A 275 -11.32 16.90 -7.98
N TYR A 276 -11.26 16.88 -9.30
CA TYR A 276 -11.14 18.10 -10.10
C TYR A 276 -12.36 19.02 -9.99
N LEU A 277 -13.55 18.45 -9.88
CA LEU A 277 -14.78 19.22 -9.61
C LEU A 277 -14.69 19.95 -8.26
N GLU A 278 -14.23 19.27 -7.20
CA GLU A 278 -14.05 19.85 -5.86
C GLU A 278 -12.98 20.96 -5.84
N HIS A 279 -11.99 20.90 -6.75
CA HIS A 279 -10.90 21.89 -6.86
C HIS A 279 -11.12 22.95 -7.94
N GLY A 280 -12.32 23.04 -8.54
CA GLY A 280 -12.66 24.05 -9.54
C GLY A 280 -11.89 23.92 -10.86
N ARG A 281 -11.38 22.72 -11.18
CA ARG A 281 -10.67 22.42 -12.42
C ARG A 281 -11.64 21.87 -13.46
N GLU A 282 -12.41 22.75 -14.07
CA GLU A 282 -13.57 22.43 -14.93
C GLU A 282 -13.19 21.56 -16.13
N ASP A 283 -12.12 21.92 -16.88
CA ASP A 283 -11.66 21.17 -18.05
C ASP A 283 -11.20 19.75 -17.66
N SER A 284 -10.39 19.63 -16.61
CA SER A 284 -9.93 18.32 -16.11
C SER A 284 -11.07 17.44 -15.60
N PHE A 285 -12.11 18.06 -15.02
CA PHE A 285 -13.35 17.36 -14.64
C PHE A 285 -14.04 16.78 -15.87
N GLU A 286 -14.26 17.61 -16.93
CA GLU A 286 -14.95 17.17 -18.14
C GLU A 286 -14.21 16.04 -18.84
N ASP A 287 -12.91 16.16 -19.01
CA ASP A 287 -12.05 15.12 -19.59
C ASP A 287 -12.14 13.80 -18.82
N CYS A 288 -12.02 13.87 -17.49
CA CYS A 288 -12.05 12.67 -16.65
C CYS A 288 -13.43 12.00 -16.64
N ILE A 289 -14.52 12.74 -16.56
CA ILE A 289 -15.87 12.14 -16.55
C ILE A 289 -16.22 11.51 -17.91
N GLU A 290 -15.77 12.11 -19.02
CA GLU A 290 -15.91 11.52 -20.35
C GLU A 290 -15.07 10.25 -20.50
N ALA A 291 -13.81 10.26 -20.07
CA ALA A 291 -12.93 9.08 -20.07
C ALA A 291 -13.52 7.96 -19.22
N SER A 292 -14.05 8.29 -18.03
CA SER A 292 -14.75 7.33 -17.17
C SER A 292 -15.92 6.67 -17.91
N ARG A 293 -16.77 7.47 -18.56
CA ARG A 293 -17.96 6.98 -19.27
C ARG A 293 -17.63 6.15 -20.50
N ARG A 294 -16.56 6.50 -21.23
CA ARG A 294 -16.03 5.72 -22.35
C ARG A 294 -15.46 4.37 -21.93
N SER A 295 -14.83 4.30 -20.74
CA SER A 295 -14.22 3.07 -20.24
C SER A 295 -15.28 2.02 -19.85
N ALA A 296 -16.23 2.37 -19.01
CA ALA A 296 -17.35 1.50 -18.63
C ALA A 296 -18.50 2.29 -17.98
N ARG A 297 -19.69 1.66 -17.92
CA ARG A 297 -20.82 2.14 -17.11
C ARG A 297 -20.70 1.57 -15.70
N ILE A 298 -20.49 2.44 -14.69
CA ILE A 298 -20.23 1.99 -13.31
C ILE A 298 -21.24 2.50 -12.28
N GLY A 299 -22.32 3.13 -12.70
CA GLY A 299 -23.43 3.47 -11.80
C GLY A 299 -24.01 4.87 -11.95
N MET A 300 -25.00 5.17 -11.11
CA MET A 300 -25.78 6.42 -11.17
C MET A 300 -24.94 7.67 -10.93
N LYS A 301 -23.97 7.62 -10.01
CA LYS A 301 -23.09 8.77 -9.73
C LYS A 301 -22.34 9.22 -10.99
N GLN A 302 -21.76 8.26 -11.73
CA GLN A 302 -21.11 8.53 -13.02
C GLN A 302 -22.08 9.11 -14.03
N LEU A 303 -23.29 8.53 -14.13
CA LEU A 303 -24.30 8.98 -15.09
C LEU A 303 -24.73 10.43 -14.84
N VAL A 304 -25.02 10.77 -13.59
CA VAL A 304 -25.42 12.14 -13.20
C VAL A 304 -24.30 13.13 -13.51
N LEU A 305 -23.08 12.86 -13.07
CA LEU A 305 -21.95 13.75 -13.33
C LEU A 305 -21.67 13.91 -14.82
N TYR A 306 -21.77 12.82 -15.61
CA TYR A 306 -21.61 12.86 -17.06
C TYR A 306 -22.71 13.66 -17.75
N SER A 307 -23.97 13.48 -17.37
CA SER A 307 -25.11 14.19 -17.97
C SER A 307 -25.08 15.71 -17.73
N MET A 308 -24.54 16.09 -16.56
CA MET A 308 -24.42 17.48 -16.15
C MET A 308 -23.03 18.09 -16.39
N ARG A 309 -22.14 17.41 -17.11
CA ARG A 309 -20.72 17.81 -17.23
C ARG A 309 -20.50 19.21 -17.79
N ARG A 310 -21.43 19.70 -18.62
CA ARG A 310 -21.36 21.05 -19.19
C ARG A 310 -21.78 22.16 -18.21
N TRP A 311 -22.21 21.80 -16.99
CA TRP A 311 -22.56 22.72 -15.92
C TRP A 311 -21.75 22.47 -14.65
N PRO A 312 -20.41 22.50 -14.71
CA PRO A 312 -19.55 22.10 -13.60
C PRO A 312 -19.75 22.97 -12.36
N ARG A 313 -20.03 24.27 -12.51
CA ARG A 313 -20.30 25.19 -11.40
C ARG A 313 -21.57 24.83 -10.63
N VAL A 314 -22.61 24.44 -11.34
CA VAL A 314 -23.86 23.96 -10.72
C VAL A 314 -23.63 22.68 -9.98
N LEU A 315 -22.90 21.71 -10.61
CA LEU A 315 -22.52 20.46 -10.00
C LEU A 315 -21.68 20.66 -8.73
N CYS A 316 -20.68 21.52 -8.78
CA CYS A 316 -19.83 21.83 -7.64
C CYS A 316 -20.66 22.36 -6.45
N THR A 317 -21.58 23.28 -6.71
CA THR A 317 -22.46 23.83 -5.67
C THR A 317 -23.35 22.76 -5.04
N VAL A 318 -24.00 21.94 -5.87
CA VAL A 318 -24.87 20.83 -5.41
C VAL A 318 -24.08 19.79 -4.62
N TYR A 319 -22.93 19.39 -5.16
CA TYR A 319 -22.07 18.37 -4.54
C TYR A 319 -21.53 18.84 -3.18
N THR A 320 -21.06 20.08 -3.08
CA THR A 320 -20.54 20.67 -1.83
C THR A 320 -21.63 20.75 -0.76
N ARG A 321 -22.85 21.18 -1.14
CA ARG A 321 -24.01 21.20 -0.22
C ARG A 321 -24.38 19.79 0.27
N ALA A 322 -24.45 18.83 -0.65
CA ALA A 322 -24.77 17.44 -0.29
C ALA A 322 -23.72 16.85 0.68
N LYS A 323 -22.42 17.14 0.47
CA LYS A 323 -21.33 16.71 1.35
C LYS A 323 -21.43 17.33 2.74
N GLN A 324 -21.78 18.62 2.84
CA GLN A 324 -21.99 19.31 4.12
C GLN A 324 -23.17 18.72 4.90
N VAL A 325 -24.29 18.41 4.25
CA VAL A 325 -25.46 17.78 4.87
C VAL A 325 -25.11 16.37 5.38
N ALA A 326 -24.44 15.56 4.55
CA ALA A 326 -24.00 14.23 4.94
C ALA A 326 -22.96 14.23 6.09
N GLY A 327 -22.07 15.23 6.12
CA GLY A 327 -21.13 15.43 7.21
C GLY A 327 -21.80 15.78 8.55
N ARG A 328 -22.81 16.65 8.52
CA ARG A 328 -23.59 17.00 9.73
C ARG A 328 -24.40 15.81 10.28
N GLN A 329 -24.94 14.98 9.41
CA GLN A 329 -25.67 13.77 9.85
C GLN A 329 -24.74 12.72 10.51
N ARG A 330 -23.47 12.64 10.11
CA ARG A 330 -22.48 11.75 10.72
C ARG A 330 -21.92 12.21 12.07
N MET A 331 -21.99 13.52 12.34
CA MET A 331 -21.60 14.08 13.66
C MET A 331 -22.74 14.01 14.69
N ASN A 332 -23.98 13.77 14.26
CA ASN A 332 -25.17 13.70 15.11
C ASN A 332 -25.69 12.25 15.28
N ALA A 333 -24.99 11.25 14.75
CA ALA A 333 -25.29 9.82 14.86
C ALA A 333 -24.11 9.07 15.52
#